data_cabef4bc992f50b84aaa6939c173a889
#
_entry.id   cabef4bc992f50b84aaa6939c173a889
#
_cell.length_a   1.000
_cell.length_b   1.000
_cell.length_c   1.000
_cell.angle_alpha   90.00
_cell.angle_beta   90.00
_cell.angle_gamma   90.00
#
_symmetry.space_group_name_H-M   'P 1'
#
loop_
_entity.id
_entity.type
_entity.pdbx_description
1 polymer ?
#
loop_
_entity_poly.entity_id
_entity_poly.type
_entity_poly.pdbx_seq_one_letter_code
_entity_poly.pdbx_strand_id
1 'polypeptide(L)'
;MKNETTAVTSPAERNNAQKQNVPSIEQWMKEAKQQPDADQCGMYLFHNGVVRGTAKAQVRHGENSPRVTGMQFSFDQKKVDAAVQRIKKMPGIFHVRAWLNSGTIQVGDDLMLLLVGGDIRPHVVDALQALLDELKSICVKEQEHYE
;
A
#
# COMPACT_ATOMS: atom_id res chain seq x y z
N MET A 1 16.90 14.42 -16.94
CA MET A 1 16.55 13.95 -17.30
C MET A 1 16.60 12.89 -17.51
N LYS A 2 16.38 12.31 -17.75
CA LYS A 2 16.38 11.30 -17.93
C LYS A 2 16.31 10.72 -18.94
N ASN A 3 16.60 10.13 -19.36
CA ASN A 3 16.57 9.57 -20.33
C ASN A 3 16.21 8.53 -20.49
N GLU A 4 15.88 8.21 -20.86
CA GLU A 4 15.46 7.31 -21.04
C GLU A 4 15.70 6.52 -21.87
N THR A 5 16.06 5.89 -21.85
CA THR A 5 16.35 5.12 -22.60
C THR A 5 15.68 4.28 -22.99
N THR A 6 15.39 3.89 -23.53
CA THR A 6 14.77 3.14 -24.04
C THR A 6 15.16 1.98 -24.46
N ALA A 7 15.95 1.48 -23.98
CA ALA A 7 16.41 0.20 -24.27
C ALA A 7 15.34 -0.80 -24.22
N VAL A 8 15.51 -1.89 -24.84
CA VAL A 8 14.60 -2.99 -24.74
C VAL A 8 14.55 -3.46 -23.34
N THR A 9 13.36 -3.54 -22.83
CA THR A 9 13.16 -3.95 -21.43
C THR A 9 12.75 -5.39 -21.38
N SER A 10 13.04 -6.01 -20.25
CA SER A 10 12.54 -7.33 -19.95
C SER A 10 11.02 -7.32 -19.81
N PRO A 11 10.36 -8.47 -19.88
CA PRO A 11 8.92 -8.50 -19.63
C PRO A 11 8.53 -7.93 -18.27
N ALA A 12 9.34 -8.16 -17.25
CA ALA A 12 9.07 -7.60 -15.93
C ALA A 12 9.13 -6.09 -15.95
N GLU A 13 10.10 -5.51 -16.65
CA GLU A 13 10.22 -4.07 -16.74
C GLU A 13 9.06 -3.46 -17.53
N ARG A 14 8.62 -4.13 -18.58
CA ARG A 14 7.46 -3.65 -19.34
C ARG A 14 6.21 -3.68 -18.49
N ASN A 15 6.03 -4.72 -17.69
CA ASN A 15 4.89 -4.79 -16.78
C ASN A 15 4.93 -3.66 -15.76
N ASN A 16 6.12 -3.38 -15.23
CA ASN A 16 6.26 -2.28 -14.28
C ASN A 16 5.90 -0.94 -14.90
N ALA A 17 6.20 -0.76 -16.18
CA ALA A 17 5.88 0.48 -16.85
C ALA A 17 4.38 0.73 -16.96
N GLN A 18 3.56 -0.32 -16.83
CA GLN A 18 2.10 -0.20 -16.89
C GLN A 18 1.47 0.08 -15.54
N LYS A 19 2.25 0.05 -14.46
CA LYS A 19 1.75 0.25 -13.11
C LYS A 19 2.10 1.66 -12.65
N GLN A 20 1.43 2.08 -11.59
CA GLN A 20 1.78 3.34 -10.96
C GLN A 20 3.17 3.21 -10.33
N ASN A 21 3.91 4.31 -10.37
CA ASN A 21 5.22 4.34 -9.74
C ASN A 21 5.08 4.10 -8.25
N VAL A 22 5.82 3.13 -7.74
CA VAL A 22 5.83 2.82 -6.32
C VAL A 22 6.66 3.86 -5.59
N PRO A 23 6.13 4.51 -4.56
CA PRO A 23 6.90 5.51 -3.82
C PRO A 23 8.08 4.89 -3.09
N SER A 24 9.07 5.72 -2.79
CA SER A 24 10.22 5.31 -2.00
C SER A 24 9.85 5.40 -0.52
N ILE A 25 9.95 4.27 0.18
CA ILE A 25 9.71 4.22 1.63
C ILE A 25 10.69 5.14 2.34
N GLU A 26 11.94 5.14 1.92
CA GLU A 26 12.95 5.99 2.52
C GLU A 26 12.62 7.47 2.36
N GLN A 27 12.17 7.85 1.17
CA GLN A 27 11.79 9.24 0.90
C GLN A 27 10.57 9.64 1.71
N TRP A 28 9.58 8.77 1.81
CA TRP A 28 8.41 9.03 2.64
C TRP A 28 8.80 9.27 4.09
N MET A 29 9.76 8.51 4.59
CA MET A 29 10.23 8.65 5.97
C MET A 29 10.91 10.00 6.17
N LYS A 30 11.76 10.39 5.23
CA LYS A 30 12.40 11.71 5.30
C LYS A 30 11.38 12.83 5.31
N GLU A 31 10.38 12.73 4.44
CA GLU A 31 9.36 13.77 4.35
C GLU A 31 8.50 13.83 5.61
N ALA A 32 8.16 12.66 6.17
CA ALA A 32 7.38 12.61 7.40
C ALA A 32 8.11 13.32 8.55
N LYS A 33 9.42 13.12 8.65
CA LYS A 33 10.21 13.71 9.73
C LYS A 33 10.44 15.21 9.56
N GLN A 34 10.08 15.75 8.41
CA GLN A 34 10.21 17.19 8.14
C GLN A 34 8.90 17.94 8.38
N GLN A 35 7.81 17.25 8.72
CA GLN A 35 6.54 17.90 8.97
C GLN A 35 6.60 18.74 10.27
N PRO A 36 5.80 19.82 10.35
CA PRO A 36 5.89 20.73 11.50
C PRO A 36 5.67 20.07 12.86
N ASP A 37 4.84 19.01 12.91
CA ASP A 37 4.52 18.33 14.16
C ASP A 37 5.29 17.01 14.32
N ALA A 38 6.36 16.84 13.56
CA ALA A 38 7.14 15.60 13.62
C ALA A 38 7.75 15.37 15.00
N ASP A 39 8.03 16.43 15.74
CA ASP A 39 8.60 16.33 17.08
C ASP A 39 7.63 15.72 18.10
N GLN A 40 6.35 15.62 17.76
CA GLN A 40 5.36 14.97 18.61
C GLN A 40 5.20 13.49 18.31
N CYS A 41 5.85 13.00 17.26
CA CYS A 41 5.77 11.60 16.88
C CYS A 41 6.80 10.77 17.64
N GLY A 42 6.33 9.74 18.30
CA GLY A 42 7.20 8.78 18.99
C GLY A 42 7.48 7.56 18.16
N MET A 43 6.69 7.31 17.12
CA MET A 43 6.94 6.21 16.20
C MET A 43 6.27 6.44 14.86
N TYR A 44 6.82 5.77 13.86
CA TYR A 44 6.23 5.67 12.53
C TYR A 44 6.07 4.19 12.20
N LEU A 45 4.97 3.84 11.58
CA LEU A 45 4.66 2.46 11.24
C LEU A 45 4.31 2.37 9.77
N PHE A 46 5.05 1.53 9.04
CA PHE A 46 4.80 1.25 7.64
C PHE A 46 4.03 -0.06 7.48
N HIS A 47 3.14 -0.06 6.52
CA HIS A 47 2.49 -1.27 6.04
C HIS A 47 2.72 -1.35 4.54
N ASN A 48 3.35 -2.41 4.08
CA ASN A 48 3.57 -2.65 2.66
C ASN A 48 2.81 -3.91 2.26
N GLY A 49 1.69 -3.72 1.59
CA GLY A 49 0.92 -4.84 1.07
C GLY A 49 1.51 -5.31 -0.26
N VAL A 50 1.64 -6.60 -0.42
CA VAL A 50 2.26 -7.21 -1.59
C VAL A 50 1.37 -8.32 -2.10
N VAL A 51 1.36 -8.54 -3.41
CA VAL A 51 0.57 -9.62 -4.00
C VAL A 51 1.23 -10.96 -3.70
N ARG A 52 0.48 -11.81 -3.01
CA ARG A 52 0.94 -13.09 -2.53
C ARG A 52 0.79 -14.17 -3.59
N GLY A 53 1.71 -15.12 -3.63
CA GLY A 53 1.66 -16.23 -4.59
C GLY A 53 0.75 -17.36 -4.20
N THR A 54 0.13 -17.31 -3.01
CA THR A 54 -0.80 -18.31 -2.53
C THR A 54 -2.20 -17.74 -2.44
N ALA A 55 -3.20 -18.55 -2.78
CA ALA A 55 -4.57 -18.12 -2.68
C ALA A 55 -4.97 -17.91 -1.22
N LYS A 56 -5.89 -16.98 -0.99
CA LYS A 56 -6.39 -16.68 0.34
C LYS A 56 -6.97 -17.91 1.02
N ALA A 57 -7.70 -18.74 0.27
CA ALA A 57 -8.30 -19.96 0.81
C ALA A 57 -7.23 -20.92 1.30
N GLN A 58 -6.13 -21.05 0.57
CA GLN A 58 -5.03 -21.93 0.97
C GLN A 58 -4.40 -21.49 2.28
N VAL A 59 -4.20 -20.17 2.44
CA VAL A 59 -3.59 -19.63 3.64
C VAL A 59 -4.51 -19.79 4.84
N ARG A 60 -5.81 -19.51 4.66
CA ARG A 60 -6.77 -19.52 5.77
C ARG A 60 -7.26 -20.90 6.15
N HIS A 61 -7.36 -21.80 5.16
CA HIS A 61 -8.02 -23.08 5.36
C HIS A 61 -7.12 -24.26 5.07
N GLY A 62 -5.89 -24.04 4.62
CA GLY A 62 -4.98 -25.12 4.30
C GLY A 62 -5.37 -25.91 3.06
N GLU A 63 -6.23 -25.37 2.22
CA GLU A 63 -6.70 -26.07 1.02
C GLU A 63 -5.67 -26.01 -0.09
N ASN A 64 -5.60 -27.06 -0.88
CA ASN A 64 -4.81 -27.05 -2.09
C ASN A 64 -5.50 -26.17 -3.12
N SER A 65 -4.80 -25.17 -3.60
CA SER A 65 -5.31 -24.25 -4.59
C SER A 65 -4.26 -24.01 -5.67
N PRO A 66 -4.66 -23.65 -6.89
CA PRO A 66 -3.69 -23.23 -7.88
C PRO A 66 -2.89 -22.04 -7.37
N ARG A 67 -1.66 -21.91 -7.85
CA ARG A 67 -0.85 -20.76 -7.50
C ARG A 67 -1.47 -19.51 -8.10
N VAL A 68 -1.47 -18.44 -7.31
CA VAL A 68 -1.90 -17.13 -7.78
C VAL A 68 -0.75 -16.53 -8.59
N THR A 69 -1.08 -15.94 -9.73
CA THR A 69 -0.10 -15.24 -10.56
C THR A 69 -0.27 -13.74 -10.53
N GLY A 70 -1.47 -13.26 -10.17
CA GLY A 70 -1.73 -11.84 -10.09
C GLY A 70 -3.20 -11.57 -9.79
N MET A 71 -3.57 -10.30 -9.82
CA MET A 71 -4.95 -9.89 -9.58
C MET A 71 -5.23 -8.55 -10.24
N GLN A 72 -6.52 -8.26 -10.41
CA GLN A 72 -6.98 -6.93 -10.78
C GLN A 72 -7.30 -6.15 -9.52
N PHE A 73 -6.87 -4.91 -9.46
CA PHE A 73 -7.05 -4.08 -8.28
C PHE A 73 -7.42 -2.67 -8.70
N SER A 74 -8.41 -2.11 -8.02
CA SER A 74 -8.83 -0.74 -8.29
C SER A 74 -9.31 -0.09 -7.00
N PHE A 75 -9.43 1.24 -7.03
CA PHE A 75 -9.87 2.01 -5.87
C PHE A 75 -10.34 3.39 -6.34
N ASP A 76 -11.06 4.06 -5.45
CA ASP A 76 -11.50 5.44 -5.67
C ASP A 76 -10.57 6.36 -4.89
N GLN A 77 -9.78 7.15 -5.59
CA GLN A 77 -8.78 8.02 -4.96
C GLN A 77 -9.40 9.02 -4.00
N LYS A 78 -10.57 9.57 -4.34
CA LYS A 78 -11.21 10.53 -3.44
C LYS A 78 -11.60 9.90 -2.12
N LYS A 79 -12.06 8.65 -2.16
CA LYS A 79 -12.42 7.94 -0.94
C LYS A 79 -11.19 7.60 -0.11
N VAL A 80 -10.09 7.26 -0.78
CA VAL A 80 -8.82 7.02 -0.08
C VAL A 80 -8.36 8.30 0.62
N ASP A 81 -8.41 9.43 -0.09
CA ASP A 81 -8.00 10.71 0.50
C ASP A 81 -8.86 11.06 1.71
N ALA A 82 -10.17 10.82 1.62
CA ALA A 82 -11.07 11.08 2.74
C ALA A 82 -10.75 10.17 3.93
N ALA A 83 -10.45 8.91 3.67
CA ALA A 83 -10.07 7.97 4.74
C ALA A 83 -8.80 8.45 5.43
N VAL A 84 -7.79 8.87 4.66
CA VAL A 84 -6.54 9.39 5.22
C VAL A 84 -6.82 10.57 6.14
N GLN A 85 -7.69 11.48 5.73
CA GLN A 85 -8.02 12.64 6.55
C GLN A 85 -8.75 12.24 7.84
N ARG A 86 -9.64 11.26 7.77
CA ARG A 86 -10.34 10.78 8.98
C ARG A 86 -9.37 10.17 9.97
N ILE A 87 -8.46 9.33 9.48
CA ILE A 87 -7.49 8.66 10.36
C ILE A 87 -6.55 9.68 10.97
N LYS A 88 -6.17 10.70 10.21
CA LYS A 88 -5.27 11.72 10.71
C LYS A 88 -5.84 12.48 11.90
N LYS A 89 -7.17 12.47 12.06
CA LYS A 89 -7.84 13.14 13.18
C LYS A 89 -7.94 12.29 14.43
N MET A 90 -7.50 11.04 14.37
CA MET A 90 -7.55 10.17 15.55
C MET A 90 -6.57 10.70 16.63
N PRO A 91 -6.89 10.44 17.90
CA PRO A 91 -6.04 10.92 18.98
C PRO A 91 -4.60 10.46 18.85
N GLY A 92 -3.67 11.39 18.98
CA GLY A 92 -2.24 11.08 18.96
C GLY A 92 -1.66 10.79 17.59
N ILE A 93 -2.40 11.03 16.52
CA ILE A 93 -1.93 10.78 15.16
C ILE A 93 -1.60 12.10 14.49
N PHE A 94 -0.40 12.17 13.89
CA PHE A 94 0.10 13.40 13.29
C PHE A 94 0.44 13.26 11.82
N HIS A 95 0.70 12.04 11.34
CA HIS A 95 1.07 11.82 9.95
C HIS A 95 0.40 10.56 9.42
N VAL A 96 -0.30 10.69 8.29
CA VAL A 96 -0.91 9.55 7.62
C VAL A 96 -0.70 9.72 6.12
N ARG A 97 -0.20 8.70 5.47
CA ARG A 97 0.03 8.74 4.04
C ARG A 97 -0.27 7.37 3.45
N ALA A 98 -0.92 7.38 2.29
CA ALA A 98 -1.33 6.14 1.63
C ALA A 98 -1.05 6.23 0.14
N TRP A 99 -0.57 5.13 -0.41
CA TRP A 99 -0.44 4.93 -1.83
C TRP A 99 -0.99 3.54 -2.17
N LEU A 100 -1.81 3.46 -3.21
CA LEU A 100 -2.36 2.19 -3.67
C LEU A 100 -2.05 2.02 -5.16
N ASN A 101 -1.73 0.79 -5.53
CA ASN A 101 -1.54 0.44 -6.92
C ASN A 101 -2.89 0.20 -7.60
N SER A 102 -2.90 0.05 -8.91
CA SER A 102 -4.13 -0.22 -9.65
C SER A 102 -3.79 -0.98 -10.93
N GLY A 103 -4.82 -1.62 -11.49
CA GLY A 103 -4.69 -2.36 -12.73
C GLY A 103 -4.36 -3.82 -12.48
N THR A 104 -3.74 -4.45 -13.46
CA THR A 104 -3.28 -5.82 -13.35
C THR A 104 -1.95 -5.85 -12.66
N ILE A 105 -1.90 -6.47 -11.48
CA ILE A 105 -0.67 -6.54 -10.70
C ILE A 105 -0.31 -8.00 -10.47
N GLN A 106 0.99 -8.25 -10.36
CA GLN A 106 1.54 -9.60 -10.34
C GLN A 106 2.09 -9.94 -8.97
N VAL A 107 2.27 -11.23 -8.75
CA VAL A 107 2.88 -11.72 -7.51
C VAL A 107 4.20 -11.01 -7.27
N GLY A 108 4.38 -10.53 -6.04
CA GLY A 108 5.58 -9.79 -5.65
C GLY A 108 5.48 -8.29 -5.84
N ASP A 109 4.48 -7.83 -6.60
CA ASP A 109 4.30 -6.39 -6.78
C ASP A 109 3.69 -5.76 -5.55
N ASP A 110 4.03 -4.49 -5.35
CA ASP A 110 3.45 -3.72 -4.25
C ASP A 110 1.99 -3.39 -4.53
N LEU A 111 1.15 -3.71 -3.59
CA LEU A 111 -0.27 -3.43 -3.65
C LEU A 111 -0.57 -2.08 -3.03
N MET A 112 0.04 -1.80 -1.90
CA MET A 112 -0.15 -0.54 -1.19
C MET A 112 1.01 -0.26 -0.26
N LEU A 113 1.20 1.02 0.02
CA LEU A 113 2.09 1.50 1.07
C LEU A 113 1.30 2.43 1.96
N LEU A 114 1.35 2.18 3.26
CA LEU A 114 0.70 3.04 4.25
C LEU A 114 1.74 3.44 5.28
N LEU A 115 1.71 4.71 5.69
CA LEU A 115 2.59 5.22 6.74
C LEU A 115 1.76 5.98 7.74
N VAL A 116 1.89 5.59 9.01
CA VAL A 116 1.22 6.28 10.10
C VAL A 116 2.27 6.71 11.12
N GLY A 117 2.24 7.98 11.50
CA GLY A 117 3.11 8.51 12.54
C GLY A 117 2.28 9.09 13.67
N GLY A 118 2.67 8.81 14.89
CA GLY A 118 1.94 9.30 16.05
C GLY A 118 2.75 9.24 17.32
N ASP A 119 2.09 9.54 18.44
CA ASP A 119 2.77 9.74 19.72
C ASP A 119 3.22 8.44 20.39
N ILE A 120 2.30 7.48 20.57
CA ILE A 120 2.62 6.22 21.26
C ILE A 120 2.09 5.04 20.44
N ARG A 121 2.70 3.87 20.69
CA ARG A 121 2.39 2.66 19.92
C ARG A 121 0.91 2.32 19.85
N PRO A 122 0.15 2.30 20.96
CA PRO A 122 -1.27 1.93 20.85
C PRO A 122 -2.05 2.82 19.89
N HIS A 123 -1.80 4.12 19.90
CA HIS A 123 -2.48 5.05 18.99
C HIS A 123 -2.12 4.74 17.54
N VAL A 124 -0.84 4.52 17.28
CA VAL A 124 -0.36 4.31 15.91
C VAL A 124 -0.84 2.98 15.34
N VAL A 125 -0.80 1.92 16.16
CA VAL A 125 -1.27 0.60 15.73
C VAL A 125 -2.78 0.64 15.46
N ASP A 126 -3.54 1.25 16.36
CA ASP A 126 -4.99 1.37 16.18
C ASP A 126 -5.33 2.17 14.92
N ALA A 127 -4.58 3.24 14.67
CA ALA A 127 -4.83 4.07 13.49
C ALA A 127 -4.53 3.31 12.20
N LEU A 128 -3.45 2.55 12.17
CA LEU A 128 -3.15 1.73 10.99
C LEU A 128 -4.25 0.70 10.75
N GLN A 129 -4.72 0.04 11.80
CA GLN A 129 -5.80 -0.93 11.68
C GLN A 129 -7.08 -0.27 11.16
N ALA A 130 -7.41 0.89 11.69
CA ALA A 130 -8.59 1.64 11.26
C ALA A 130 -8.48 2.04 9.79
N LEU A 131 -7.29 2.49 9.36
CA LEU A 131 -7.07 2.84 7.97
C LEU A 131 -7.26 1.63 7.06
N LEU A 132 -6.69 0.50 7.43
CA LEU A 132 -6.85 -0.73 6.66
C LEU A 132 -8.31 -1.16 6.56
N ASP A 133 -9.05 -1.05 7.66
CA ASP A 133 -10.46 -1.41 7.67
C ASP A 133 -11.27 -0.51 6.72
N GLU A 134 -10.98 0.80 6.70
CA GLU A 134 -11.66 1.70 5.78
C GLU A 134 -11.30 1.38 4.33
N LEU A 135 -10.02 1.10 4.06
CA LEU A 135 -9.58 0.80 2.71
C LEU A 135 -10.21 -0.47 2.16
N LYS A 136 -10.53 -1.44 3.03
CA LYS A 136 -11.21 -2.66 2.58
C LYS A 136 -12.54 -2.38 1.90
N SER A 137 -13.26 -1.36 2.32
CA SER A 137 -14.54 -1.02 1.72
C SER A 137 -14.39 -0.17 0.46
N ILE A 138 -13.22 0.41 0.26
CA ILE A 138 -12.94 1.30 -0.87
C ILE A 138 -12.31 0.53 -2.03
N CYS A 139 -11.40 -0.39 -1.69
CA CYS A 139 -10.61 -1.12 -2.68
C CYS A 139 -11.40 -2.30 -3.24
N VAL A 140 -11.24 -2.53 -4.53
CA VAL A 140 -11.88 -3.64 -5.22
C VAL A 140 -10.80 -4.58 -5.74
N LYS A 141 -10.80 -5.81 -5.20
CA LYS A 141 -10.01 -6.91 -5.76
C LYS A 141 -10.96 -7.66 -6.66
N GLU A 142 -10.76 -7.54 -7.97
CA GLU A 142 -11.71 -8.14 -8.82
C GLU A 142 -11.53 -9.62 -8.88
N GLN A 143 -10.33 -10.07 -8.99
CA GLN A 143 -10.16 -11.49 -9.17
C GLN A 143 -8.69 -11.86 -9.08
N GLU A 144 -8.38 -12.93 -8.36
CA GLU A 144 -7.04 -13.48 -8.41
C GLU A 144 -6.90 -14.28 -9.70
N HIS A 145 -5.78 -14.11 -10.37
CA HIS A 145 -5.48 -14.85 -11.58
C HIS A 145 -4.69 -16.09 -11.19
N TYR A 146 -5.00 -17.23 -11.79
CA TYR A 146 -4.39 -18.53 -11.44
C TYR A 146 -3.65 -19.12 -12.63
N GLU A 147 -2.69 -19.98 -12.34
CA GLU A 147 -1.99 -20.73 -13.36
C GLU A 147 -2.95 -21.63 -14.12
#